data_fdc6e9028712d4e45365b121f9107218
#
_entry.id   fdc6e9028712d4e45365b121f9107218
#
_cell.length_a   1.000
_cell.length_b   1.000
_cell.length_c   1.000
_cell.angle_alpha   90.00
_cell.angle_beta   90.00
_cell.angle_gamma   90.00
#
_symmetry.space_group_name_H-M   'P 1'
#
loop_
_entity.id
_entity.type
_entity.pdbx_description
1 polymer ?
#
loop_
_entity_poly.entity_id
_entity_poly.type
_entity_poly.pdbx_seq_one_letter_code
_entity_poly.pdbx_strand_id
1 'polypeptide(L)'
;METKSWKTIKDDVYGKKGTPRRDQLEREVEGLKIGLLLRQAREQKSLTQQQLGELVDKKRTYISRVENDGSNLTLKTLYDIVEKGLGGKVTINLDVYNSAVTNASTNAPEHLSTNFI
;
A
#
# COMPACT_ATOMS: atom_id res chain seq x y z
N MET A 1 -32.74 -10.25 -4.03
CA MET A 1 -31.79 -9.19 -4.40
C MET A 1 -30.42 -9.81 -4.63
N GLU A 2 -29.89 -9.63 -5.80
CA GLU A 2 -28.58 -10.20 -6.09
C GLU A 2 -27.48 -9.40 -5.42
N THR A 3 -26.54 -10.12 -4.87
CA THR A 3 -25.37 -9.52 -4.26
C THR A 3 -24.27 -9.41 -5.32
N LYS A 4 -23.86 -8.20 -5.62
CA LYS A 4 -22.78 -7.98 -6.56
C LYS A 4 -21.46 -8.12 -5.85
N SER A 5 -20.45 -8.62 -6.55
CA SER A 5 -19.10 -8.65 -6.04
C SER A 5 -18.57 -7.23 -5.91
N TRP A 6 -17.59 -7.04 -5.06
CA TRP A 6 -16.96 -5.74 -4.89
C TRP A 6 -16.35 -5.22 -6.20
N LYS A 7 -15.79 -6.14 -7.00
CA LYS A 7 -15.25 -5.77 -8.30
C LYS A 7 -16.31 -5.19 -9.22
N THR A 8 -17.48 -5.82 -9.28
CA THR A 8 -18.59 -5.34 -10.11
C THR A 8 -19.07 -3.98 -9.64
N ILE A 9 -19.20 -3.80 -8.34
CA ILE A 9 -19.62 -2.53 -7.77
C ILE A 9 -18.63 -1.43 -8.12
N LYS A 10 -17.34 -1.70 -8.03
CA LYS A 10 -16.31 -0.73 -8.38
C LYS A 10 -16.39 -0.35 -9.86
N ASP A 11 -16.60 -1.32 -10.74
CA ASP A 11 -16.69 -1.07 -12.15
C ASP A 11 -17.91 -0.20 -12.49
N ASP A 12 -19.02 -0.42 -11.80
CA ASP A 12 -20.25 0.34 -12.02
C ASP A 12 -20.12 1.77 -11.52
N VAL A 13 -19.50 1.97 -10.37
CA VAL A 13 -19.44 3.27 -9.70
C VAL A 13 -18.26 4.11 -10.18
N TYR A 14 -17.08 3.51 -10.31
CA TYR A 14 -15.83 4.23 -10.56
C TYR A 14 -15.31 4.11 -11.98
N GLY A 15 -15.98 3.35 -12.81
CA GLY A 15 -15.54 3.08 -14.17
C GLY A 15 -14.77 1.77 -14.26
N LYS A 16 -14.53 1.34 -15.47
CA LYS A 16 -13.85 0.08 -15.71
C LYS A 16 -12.37 0.18 -15.42
N LYS A 17 -11.81 -0.94 -14.99
CA LYS A 17 -10.39 -1.06 -14.73
C LYS A 17 -9.60 -0.71 -15.99
N GLY A 18 -8.53 0.05 -15.82
CA GLY A 18 -7.71 0.53 -16.94
C GLY A 18 -8.04 1.94 -17.38
N THR A 19 -9.15 2.52 -16.95
CA THR A 19 -9.43 3.93 -17.22
C THR A 19 -8.61 4.79 -16.27
N PRO A 20 -8.19 5.99 -16.69
CA PRO A 20 -7.40 6.86 -15.81
C PRO A 20 -8.08 7.17 -14.48
N ARG A 21 -9.39 7.41 -14.52
CA ARG A 21 -10.14 7.69 -13.29
C ARG A 21 -10.15 6.49 -12.34
N ARG A 22 -10.38 5.29 -12.87
CA ARG A 22 -10.40 4.08 -12.06
C ARG A 22 -9.04 3.78 -11.46
N ASP A 23 -7.99 3.95 -12.26
CA ASP A 23 -6.63 3.70 -11.80
C ASP A 23 -6.23 4.68 -10.71
N GLN A 24 -6.62 5.95 -10.85
CA GLN A 24 -6.36 6.94 -9.81
C GLN A 24 -7.06 6.59 -8.51
N LEU A 25 -8.32 6.18 -8.58
CA LEU A 25 -9.08 5.80 -7.40
C LEU A 25 -8.48 4.59 -6.71
N GLU A 26 -8.01 3.62 -7.47
CA GLU A 26 -7.35 2.46 -6.89
C GLU A 26 -6.06 2.83 -6.17
N ARG A 27 -5.28 3.74 -6.72
CA ARG A 27 -4.07 4.23 -6.05
C ARG A 27 -4.41 4.95 -4.75
N GLU A 28 -5.47 5.74 -4.74
CA GLU A 28 -5.91 6.41 -3.52
C GLU A 28 -6.34 5.42 -2.45
N VAL A 29 -7.06 4.38 -2.83
CA VAL A 29 -7.47 3.32 -1.91
C VAL A 29 -6.26 2.60 -1.33
N GLU A 30 -5.27 2.30 -2.16
CA GLU A 30 -4.04 1.65 -1.68
C GLU A 30 -3.27 2.55 -0.72
N GLY A 31 -3.25 3.86 -0.99
CA GLY A 31 -2.64 4.81 -0.07
C GLY A 31 -3.32 4.82 1.29
N LEU A 32 -4.65 4.77 1.31
CA LEU A 32 -5.40 4.68 2.56
C LEU A 32 -5.10 3.38 3.31
N LYS A 33 -4.98 2.27 2.59
CA LYS A 33 -4.63 0.98 3.21
C LYS A 33 -3.26 1.02 3.86
N ILE A 34 -2.28 1.60 3.18
CA ILE A 34 -0.93 1.73 3.73
C ILE A 34 -0.96 2.55 5.00
N GLY A 35 -1.64 3.68 5.00
CA GLY A 35 -1.77 4.52 6.18
C GLY A 35 -2.39 3.77 7.36
N LEU A 36 -3.45 3.02 7.09
CA LEU A 36 -4.12 2.24 8.12
C LEU A 36 -3.21 1.15 8.69
N LEU A 37 -2.47 0.46 7.83
CA LEU A 37 -1.54 -0.58 8.28
C LEU A 37 -0.44 0.01 9.17
N LEU A 38 0.09 1.17 8.81
CA LEU A 38 1.10 1.84 9.63
C LEU A 38 0.53 2.24 10.98
N ARG A 39 -0.70 2.76 10.99
CA ARG A 39 -1.35 3.13 12.24
C ARG A 39 -1.58 1.92 13.14
N GLN A 40 -2.08 0.82 12.58
CA GLN A 40 -2.31 -0.40 13.34
C GLN A 40 -1.01 -0.95 13.93
N ALA A 41 0.05 -0.96 13.15
CA ALA A 41 1.35 -1.42 13.62
C ALA A 41 1.89 -0.52 14.74
N ARG A 42 1.71 0.80 14.61
CA ARG A 42 2.11 1.73 15.65
C ARG A 42 1.35 1.47 16.95
N GLU A 43 0.05 1.30 16.84
CA GLU A 43 -0.79 1.05 18.02
C GLU A 43 -0.44 -0.28 18.69
N GLN A 44 -0.12 -1.30 17.90
CA GLN A 44 0.34 -2.59 18.45
C GLN A 44 1.66 -2.46 19.21
N LYS A 45 2.49 -1.51 18.82
CA LYS A 45 3.74 -1.24 19.52
C LYS A 45 3.56 -0.26 20.69
N SER A 46 2.34 0.18 20.93
CA SER A 46 2.00 1.14 21.99
C SER A 46 2.77 2.46 21.86
N LEU A 47 2.99 2.89 20.63
CA LEU A 47 3.66 4.14 20.33
C LEU A 47 2.64 5.22 19.99
N THR A 48 2.88 6.44 20.47
CA THR A 48 2.13 7.60 19.99
C THR A 48 2.69 8.05 18.64
N GLN A 49 1.93 8.87 17.94
CA GLN A 49 2.41 9.44 16.68
C GLN A 49 3.69 10.25 16.89
N GLN A 50 3.77 10.96 18.00
CA GLN A 50 4.97 11.72 18.31
C GLN A 50 6.17 10.82 18.58
N GLN A 51 5.96 9.75 19.34
CA GLN A 51 7.04 8.80 19.62
C GLN A 51 7.55 8.14 18.35
N LEU A 52 6.64 7.72 17.46
CA LEU A 52 7.06 7.18 16.19
C LEU A 52 7.82 8.21 15.37
N GLY A 53 7.32 9.44 15.34
CA GLY A 53 8.01 10.53 14.64
C GLY A 53 9.43 10.73 15.13
N GLU A 54 9.63 10.72 16.42
CA GLU A 54 10.96 10.86 17.01
C GLU A 54 11.91 9.74 16.57
N LEU A 55 11.41 8.52 16.50
CA LEU A 55 12.22 7.38 16.08
C LEU A 55 12.68 7.47 14.63
N VAL A 56 11.91 8.12 13.77
CA VAL A 56 12.19 8.20 12.35
C VAL A 56 12.52 9.61 11.88
N ASP A 57 12.74 10.51 12.83
CA ASP A 57 13.11 11.90 12.57
C ASP A 57 12.07 12.64 11.74
N LYS A 58 10.82 12.47 12.11
CA LYS A 58 9.67 13.14 11.48
C LYS A 58 8.80 13.78 12.55
N LYS A 59 8.09 14.82 12.17
CA LYS A 59 7.16 15.48 13.06
C LYS A 59 5.89 14.65 13.24
N ARG A 60 5.22 14.82 14.39
CA ARG A 60 3.93 14.16 14.63
C ARG A 60 2.93 14.43 13.52
N THR A 61 2.89 15.67 13.03
CA THR A 61 1.97 16.05 11.96
C THR A 61 2.22 15.27 10.67
N TYR A 62 3.49 14.96 10.39
CA TYR A 62 3.85 14.13 9.25
C TYR A 62 3.30 12.71 9.43
N ILE A 63 3.53 12.12 10.59
CA ILE A 63 3.03 10.76 10.88
C ILE A 63 1.50 10.73 10.79
N SER A 64 0.83 11.73 11.35
CA SER A 64 -0.63 11.82 11.26
C SER A 64 -1.10 11.87 9.81
N ARG A 65 -0.42 12.65 8.97
CA ARG A 65 -0.77 12.76 7.56
C ARG A 65 -0.61 11.44 6.84
N VAL A 66 0.50 10.75 7.07
CA VAL A 66 0.78 9.46 6.42
C VAL A 66 -0.23 8.40 6.86
N GLU A 67 -0.59 8.38 8.12
CA GLU A 67 -1.59 7.42 8.62
C GLU A 67 -2.97 7.68 8.05
N ASN A 68 -3.29 8.93 7.73
CA ASN A 68 -4.55 9.26 7.11
C ASN A 68 -4.55 9.02 5.59
N ASP A 69 -3.40 9.19 4.96
CA ASP A 69 -3.23 8.94 3.53
C ASP A 69 -1.76 8.73 3.21
N GLY A 70 -1.40 7.48 2.92
CA GLY A 70 -0.04 7.12 2.58
C GLY A 70 0.28 7.17 1.09
N SER A 71 -0.59 7.76 0.27
CA SER A 71 -0.41 7.72 -1.20
C SER A 71 0.82 8.49 -1.68
N ASN A 72 1.27 9.48 -0.93
CA ASN A 72 2.45 10.27 -1.29
C ASN A 72 3.73 9.84 -0.57
N LEU A 73 3.67 8.71 0.10
CA LEU A 73 4.79 8.19 0.85
C LEU A 73 5.86 7.67 -0.10
N THR A 74 7.11 8.09 0.10
CA THR A 74 8.21 7.53 -0.67
C THR A 74 8.61 6.17 -0.12
N LEU A 75 9.25 5.35 -0.95
CA LEU A 75 9.75 4.06 -0.49
C LEU A 75 10.77 4.24 0.63
N LYS A 76 11.66 5.21 0.50
CA LYS A 76 12.65 5.46 1.54
C LYS A 76 11.99 5.74 2.87
N THR A 77 10.98 6.59 2.89
CA THR A 77 10.29 6.92 4.13
C THR A 77 9.49 5.74 4.66
N LEU A 78 8.88 4.96 3.78
CA LEU A 78 8.18 3.74 4.20
C LEU A 78 9.13 2.77 4.89
N TYR A 79 10.30 2.51 4.30
CA TYR A 79 11.29 1.67 4.93
C TYR A 79 11.76 2.23 6.27
N ASP A 80 11.99 3.54 6.34
CA ASP A 80 12.41 4.16 7.59
C ASP A 80 11.36 4.00 8.69
N ILE A 81 10.11 4.25 8.37
CA ILE A 81 9.02 4.12 9.36
C ILE A 81 8.91 2.68 9.85
N VAL A 82 8.89 1.72 8.93
CA VAL A 82 8.69 0.32 9.29
C VAL A 82 9.91 -0.26 9.99
N GLU A 83 11.09 -0.03 9.46
CA GLU A 83 12.29 -0.67 9.98
C GLU A 83 12.87 0.03 11.19
N LYS A 84 13.00 1.34 11.13
CA LYS A 84 13.57 2.10 12.25
C LYS A 84 12.55 2.40 13.33
N GLY A 85 11.32 2.71 12.93
CA GLY A 85 10.28 3.12 13.86
C GLY A 85 9.55 1.94 14.47
N LEU A 86 9.07 1.03 13.65
CA LEU A 86 8.20 -0.06 14.08
C LEU A 86 8.93 -1.38 14.30
N GLY A 87 10.20 -1.45 13.95
CA GLY A 87 10.99 -2.67 14.13
C GLY A 87 10.54 -3.82 13.23
N GLY A 88 9.94 -3.51 12.11
CA GLY A 88 9.41 -4.48 11.19
C GLY A 88 10.21 -4.58 9.90
N LYS A 89 9.59 -5.18 8.90
CA LYS A 89 10.20 -5.40 7.60
C LYS A 89 9.19 -5.11 6.51
N VAL A 90 9.64 -4.48 5.42
CA VAL A 90 8.82 -4.23 4.25
C VAL A 90 9.08 -5.29 3.20
N THR A 91 8.01 -5.86 2.66
CA THR A 91 8.07 -6.78 1.55
C THR A 91 7.19 -6.24 0.44
N ILE A 92 7.72 -6.20 -0.77
CA ILE A 92 7.01 -5.67 -1.93
C ILE A 92 6.85 -6.78 -2.97
N ASN A 93 5.60 -6.98 -3.40
CA ASN A 93 5.28 -7.91 -4.47
C ASN A 93 4.84 -7.11 -5.68
N LEU A 94 5.40 -7.44 -6.83
CA LEU A 94 5.05 -6.81 -8.08
C LEU A 94 4.50 -7.86 -9.03
N ASP A 95 3.27 -7.62 -9.48
CA ASP A 95 2.65 -8.45 -10.50
C ASP A 95 2.78 -7.72 -11.83
N VAL A 96 3.58 -8.28 -12.72
CA VAL A 96 3.82 -7.69 -14.03
C VAL A 96 3.22 -8.60 -15.09
N TYR A 97 2.32 -8.03 -15.87
CA TYR A 97 1.66 -8.77 -16.93
C TYR A 97 2.20 -8.35 -18.27
N ASN A 98 2.60 -9.34 -19.06
CA ASN A 98 3.04 -9.11 -20.42
C ASN A 98 2.00 -9.67 -21.40
N SER A 99 1.21 -8.80 -21.98
CA SER A 99 0.12 -9.19 -22.88
C SER A 99 0.59 -9.89 -24.14
N ALA A 100 1.87 -9.72 -24.52
CA ALA A 100 2.42 -10.37 -25.71
C ALA A 100 2.78 -11.83 -25.47
N VAL A 101 2.81 -12.29 -24.23
CA VAL A 101 3.24 -13.64 -23.88
C VAL A 101 2.19 -14.27 -22.98
N THR A 102 1.01 -14.49 -23.52
CA THR A 102 -0.11 -14.96 -22.75
C THR A 102 0.05 -16.38 -22.23
N ASN A 103 0.73 -17.20 -22.97
CA ASN A 103 0.88 -18.60 -22.63
C ASN A 103 2.05 -18.88 -21.71
N ALA A 104 2.95 -17.97 -21.54
CA ALA A 104 4.09 -18.14 -20.65
C ALA A 104 3.75 -17.83 -19.21
N SER A 105 2.54 -17.48 -18.96
CA SER A 105 2.07 -17.08 -17.65
C SER A 105 2.18 -18.15 -16.59
N THR A 106 2.37 -19.36 -16.98
CA THR A 106 2.34 -20.48 -16.06
C THR A 106 3.36 -20.37 -14.95
N ASN A 107 4.47 -19.72 -15.21
CA ASN A 107 5.56 -19.69 -14.24
C ASN A 107 5.89 -18.30 -13.73
N ALA A 108 5.33 -17.30 -14.33
CA ALA A 108 5.82 -15.95 -14.13
C ALA A 108 5.65 -15.40 -12.72
N PRO A 109 4.51 -15.56 -12.08
CA PRO A 109 4.25 -14.83 -10.83
C PRO A 109 5.24 -15.11 -9.71
N GLU A 110 5.71 -16.32 -9.63
CA GLU A 110 6.60 -16.71 -8.54
C GLU A 110 7.93 -15.98 -8.58
N HIS A 111 8.38 -15.66 -9.77
CA HIS A 111 9.68 -15.05 -9.95
C HIS A 111 9.66 -13.55 -9.69
N LEU A 112 8.49 -12.98 -9.60
CA LEU A 112 8.34 -11.54 -9.42
C LEU A 112 8.14 -11.17 -7.95
N SER A 113 7.97 -12.15 -7.11
CA SER A 113 7.90 -11.94 -5.68
C SER A 113 9.30 -11.73 -5.15
N THR A 114 9.58 -10.53 -4.65
CA THR A 114 10.93 -10.17 -4.22
C THR A 114 10.90 -9.62 -2.81
N ASN A 115 11.76 -10.14 -1.97
CA ASN A 115 11.95 -9.62 -0.63
C ASN A 115 13.18 -8.72 -0.65
N PHE A 116 12.98 -7.44 -0.35
CA PHE A 116 14.07 -6.50 -0.20
C PHE A 116 14.43 -6.40 1.27
N ILE A 117 15.56 -6.88 1.57
CA ILE A 117 16.03 -6.93 2.96
C ILE A 117 16.98 -5.79 3.22
#